data_a9c081997ac11f9b4f048391606aaad3
#
_entry.id   a9c081997ac11f9b4f048391606aaad3
#
_cell.length_a   1.000
_cell.length_b   1.000
_cell.length_c   1.000
_cell.angle_alpha   90.00
_cell.angle_beta   90.00
_cell.angle_gamma   90.00
#
_symmetry.space_group_name_H-M   'P 1'
#
loop_
_entity.id
_entity.type
_entity.pdbx_description
1 polymer ?
#
loop_
_entity_poly.entity_id
_entity_poly.type
_entity_poly.pdbx_seq_one_letter_code
_entity_poly.pdbx_strand_id
1 'polypeptide(L)'
;DDRLMLGAMGSSKVYMTKFDKYSDLFAEQGDMDTPAVFGVGLGYKLTPKLTTALDITYTMYEDVKSIGNAPPTIGPGQIYPISQAANATGKDDGLGFGWENQTVFKFGLAYDMSDKVVLRTGWNYGKSPIPSDNGALLFNILAPATTQNHFTMGATYRTNPTTEWSFMYMYAFGYYQS
;
A
#
# COMPACT_ATOMS: atom_id res chain seq x y z
N ASP A 1 -11.64 -30.51 1.68
CA ASP A 1 -10.23 -30.82 1.89
C ASP A 1 -9.69 -29.84 2.95
N ASP A 2 -9.32 -30.34 4.12
CA ASP A 2 -8.81 -29.53 5.24
C ASP A 2 -7.46 -28.85 4.97
N ARG A 3 -6.95 -29.02 3.76
CA ARG A 3 -5.69 -28.42 3.31
C ARG A 3 -5.87 -27.09 2.61
N LEU A 4 -7.06 -26.83 2.06
CA LEU A 4 -7.33 -25.59 1.31
C LEU A 4 -8.07 -24.60 2.21
N MET A 5 -7.57 -23.40 2.25
CA MET A 5 -8.18 -22.24 2.91
C MET A 5 -8.42 -21.16 1.87
N LEU A 6 -9.62 -20.61 1.83
CA LEU A 6 -9.95 -19.48 0.98
C LEU A 6 -10.38 -18.31 1.87
N GLY A 7 -9.95 -17.12 1.52
CA GLY A 7 -10.30 -15.90 2.23
C GLY A 7 -10.65 -14.78 1.27
N ALA A 8 -11.55 -13.91 1.72
CA ALA A 8 -11.83 -12.64 1.07
C ALA A 8 -11.93 -11.56 2.13
N MET A 9 -11.48 -10.38 1.78
CA MET A 9 -11.61 -9.18 2.62
C MET A 9 -12.12 -8.01 1.80
N GLY A 10 -12.82 -7.09 2.46
CA GLY A 10 -13.20 -5.81 1.88
C GLY A 10 -13.27 -4.76 2.97
N SER A 11 -12.78 -3.57 2.65
CA SER A 11 -12.97 -2.36 3.44
C SER A 11 -13.51 -1.29 2.52
N SER A 12 -14.62 -0.67 2.90
CA SER A 12 -15.12 0.51 2.21
C SER A 12 -14.19 1.70 2.41
N LYS A 13 -14.36 2.73 1.61
CA LYS A 13 -13.75 4.05 1.86
C LYS A 13 -14.05 4.49 3.30
N VAL A 14 -13.04 4.97 4.02
CA VAL A 14 -13.20 5.52 5.37
C VAL A 14 -13.12 7.04 5.27
N TYR A 15 -14.20 7.69 5.65
CA TYR A 15 -14.31 9.15 5.63
C TYR A 15 -13.55 9.76 6.80
N MET A 16 -12.62 10.65 6.49
CA MET A 16 -11.79 11.33 7.47
C MET A 16 -12.25 12.77 7.69
N THR A 17 -11.79 13.40 8.76
CA THR A 17 -12.00 14.84 8.96
C THR A 17 -11.13 15.65 8.01
N LYS A 18 -11.70 16.69 7.41
CA LYS A 18 -10.98 17.56 6.47
C LYS A 18 -9.84 18.32 7.14
N PHE A 19 -8.78 18.56 6.38
CA PHE A 19 -7.69 19.43 6.79
C PHE A 19 -8.00 20.89 6.49
N ASP A 20 -8.70 21.58 7.39
CA ASP A 20 -9.18 22.97 7.19
C ASP A 20 -8.08 23.94 6.72
N LYS A 21 -6.85 23.77 7.20
CA LYS A 21 -5.70 24.59 6.80
C LYS A 21 -5.29 24.41 5.33
N TYR A 22 -5.72 23.33 4.68
CA TYR A 22 -5.39 22.97 3.31
C TYR A 22 -6.63 22.89 2.42
N SER A 23 -7.74 23.51 2.88
CA SER A 23 -9.02 23.51 2.19
C SER A 23 -8.99 24.14 0.79
N ASP A 24 -8.06 25.07 0.56
CA ASP A 24 -7.88 25.74 -0.74
C ASP A 24 -6.79 25.08 -1.60
N LEU A 25 -6.20 23.99 -1.14
CA LEU A 25 -5.07 23.33 -1.80
C LEU A 25 -5.49 22.01 -2.45
N PHE A 26 -5.84 21.04 -1.61
CA PHE A 26 -6.20 19.70 -2.08
C PHE A 26 -7.67 19.62 -2.50
N ALA A 27 -7.97 18.68 -3.40
CA ALA A 27 -9.35 18.39 -3.80
C ALA A 27 -10.27 18.14 -2.60
N GLU A 28 -11.55 18.36 -2.81
CA GLU A 28 -12.63 18.16 -1.81
C GLU A 28 -12.40 18.92 -0.49
N GLN A 29 -11.80 20.14 -0.55
CA GLN A 29 -11.47 20.99 0.60
C GLN A 29 -10.51 20.33 1.60
N GLY A 30 -9.53 19.61 1.11
CA GLY A 30 -8.53 18.94 1.94
C GLY A 30 -9.04 17.65 2.59
N ASP A 31 -10.00 17.00 1.96
CA ASP A 31 -10.47 15.68 2.36
C ASP A 31 -9.46 14.61 1.93
N MET A 32 -8.90 13.89 2.88
CA MET A 32 -7.92 12.82 2.65
C MET A 32 -8.45 11.50 3.23
N ASP A 33 -9.52 11.03 2.63
CA ASP A 33 -10.13 9.76 3.00
C ASP A 33 -9.19 8.57 2.80
N THR A 34 -9.43 7.49 3.56
CA THR A 34 -8.73 6.24 3.32
C THR A 34 -9.44 5.48 2.19
N PRO A 35 -8.72 5.07 1.13
CA PRO A 35 -9.34 4.41 -0.02
C PRO A 35 -9.95 3.05 0.34
N ALA A 36 -10.93 2.62 -0.45
CA ALA A 36 -11.47 1.27 -0.36
C ALA A 36 -10.41 0.24 -0.78
N VAL A 37 -10.44 -0.93 -0.12
CA VAL A 37 -9.51 -2.03 -0.39
C VAL A 37 -10.30 -3.33 -0.47
N PHE A 38 -10.01 -4.15 -1.47
CA PHE A 38 -10.54 -5.50 -1.62
C PHE A 38 -9.40 -6.49 -1.74
N GLY A 39 -9.63 -7.71 -1.27
CA GLY A 39 -8.61 -8.75 -1.37
C GLY A 39 -9.21 -10.14 -1.38
N VAL A 40 -8.50 -11.04 -2.04
CA VAL A 40 -8.77 -12.48 -2.01
C VAL A 40 -7.47 -13.21 -1.72
N GLY A 41 -7.59 -14.32 -1.00
CA GLY A 41 -6.44 -15.11 -0.62
C GLY A 41 -6.72 -16.59 -0.65
N LEU A 42 -5.66 -17.34 -0.87
CA LEU A 42 -5.65 -18.80 -0.88
C LEU A 42 -4.49 -19.27 0.00
N GLY A 43 -4.78 -20.13 0.96
CA GLY A 43 -3.79 -20.87 1.72
C GLY A 43 -3.89 -22.36 1.41
N TYR A 44 -2.73 -23.02 1.29
CA TYR A 44 -2.68 -24.46 1.02
C TYR A 44 -1.60 -25.16 1.84
N LYS A 45 -1.99 -26.22 2.55
CA LYS A 45 -1.04 -27.10 3.25
C LYS A 45 -0.40 -28.06 2.26
N LEU A 46 0.79 -27.74 1.78
CA LEU A 46 1.59 -28.59 0.88
C LEU A 46 1.96 -29.90 1.54
N THR A 47 2.37 -29.81 2.81
CA THR A 47 2.66 -30.96 3.68
C THR A 47 2.10 -30.71 5.09
N PRO A 48 2.12 -31.70 6.02
CA PRO A 48 1.72 -31.44 7.40
C PRO A 48 2.51 -30.33 8.10
N LYS A 49 3.72 -30.00 7.59
CA LYS A 49 4.61 -28.97 8.17
C LYS A 49 4.78 -27.73 7.31
N LEU A 50 4.33 -27.74 6.05
CA LEU A 50 4.55 -26.64 5.12
C LEU A 50 3.23 -26.11 4.57
N THR A 51 2.96 -24.86 4.86
CA THR A 51 1.82 -24.10 4.33
C THR A 51 2.31 -23.00 3.41
N THR A 52 1.65 -22.83 2.27
CA THR A 52 1.81 -21.69 1.36
C THR A 52 0.58 -20.80 1.39
N ALA A 53 0.76 -19.52 1.11
CA ALA A 53 -0.32 -18.56 0.94
C ALA A 53 -0.06 -17.67 -0.27
N LEU A 54 -1.15 -17.33 -0.96
CA LEU A 54 -1.17 -16.38 -2.06
C LEU A 54 -2.31 -15.40 -1.81
N ASP A 55 -2.02 -14.10 -1.87
CA ASP A 55 -3.03 -13.06 -1.73
C ASP A 55 -2.91 -12.05 -2.87
N ILE A 56 -4.06 -11.52 -3.30
CA ILE A 56 -4.16 -10.38 -4.20
C ILE A 56 -5.00 -9.34 -3.50
N THR A 57 -4.49 -8.11 -3.40
CA THR A 57 -5.24 -6.97 -2.87
C THR A 57 -5.29 -5.85 -3.90
N TYR A 58 -6.42 -5.16 -3.97
CA TYR A 58 -6.67 -4.03 -4.84
C TYR A 58 -7.09 -2.82 -4.02
N THR A 59 -6.35 -1.72 -4.15
CA THR A 59 -6.61 -0.45 -3.45
C THR A 59 -7.06 0.60 -4.45
N MET A 60 -8.19 1.25 -4.17
CA MET A 60 -8.85 2.22 -5.05
C MET A 60 -8.41 3.65 -4.71
N TYR A 61 -7.15 3.99 -5.02
CA TYR A 61 -6.60 5.33 -4.73
C TYR A 61 -7.27 6.44 -5.52
N GLU A 62 -7.68 6.17 -6.77
CA GLU A 62 -8.33 7.15 -7.66
C GLU A 62 -9.69 7.61 -7.15
N ASP A 63 -10.36 6.84 -6.30
CA ASP A 63 -11.66 7.20 -5.72
C ASP A 63 -11.55 8.22 -4.58
N VAL A 64 -10.33 8.55 -4.15
CA VAL A 64 -10.05 9.62 -3.18
C VAL A 64 -9.38 10.76 -3.94
N LYS A 65 -10.14 11.82 -4.25
CA LYS A 65 -9.70 12.88 -5.17
C LYS A 65 -8.42 13.59 -4.72
N SER A 66 -8.24 13.81 -3.43
CA SER A 66 -6.99 14.36 -2.88
C SER A 66 -5.78 13.44 -3.06
N ILE A 67 -5.99 12.15 -3.38
CA ILE A 67 -4.93 11.17 -3.70
C ILE A 67 -4.84 10.96 -5.21
N GLY A 68 -5.97 10.71 -5.88
CA GLY A 68 -6.02 10.30 -7.30
C GLY A 68 -6.02 11.44 -8.31
N ASN A 69 -6.50 12.65 -7.95
CA ASN A 69 -6.49 13.77 -8.89
C ASN A 69 -5.08 14.14 -9.31
N ALA A 70 -4.98 14.81 -10.47
CA ALA A 70 -3.72 15.25 -11.04
C ALA A 70 -2.87 16.06 -10.05
N PRO A 71 -1.55 15.83 -9.99
CA PRO A 71 -0.63 16.63 -9.18
C PRO A 71 -0.55 18.07 -9.71
N PRO A 72 0.10 18.98 -8.95
CA PRO A 72 0.28 20.37 -9.42
C PRO A 72 1.04 20.40 -10.75
N THR A 73 0.49 21.10 -11.73
CA THR A 73 1.18 21.31 -13.01
C THR A 73 2.26 22.35 -12.80
N ILE A 74 3.52 21.93 -12.74
CA ILE A 74 4.68 22.78 -12.60
C ILE A 74 5.46 22.75 -13.92
N GLY A 75 5.62 23.92 -14.56
CA GLY A 75 6.37 24.02 -15.81
C GLY A 75 7.89 23.74 -15.59
N PRO A 76 8.63 23.31 -16.64
CA PRO A 76 10.06 23.06 -16.55
C PRO A 76 10.84 24.28 -16.04
N GLY A 77 11.61 24.10 -14.97
CA GLY A 77 12.44 25.15 -14.38
C GLY A 77 11.71 26.18 -13.52
N GLN A 78 10.43 25.98 -13.25
CA GLN A 78 9.63 26.87 -12.41
C GLN A 78 9.38 26.23 -11.05
N ILE A 79 9.89 26.85 -9.99
CA ILE A 79 9.57 26.51 -8.60
C ILE A 79 8.46 27.46 -8.17
N TYR A 80 7.22 27.06 -8.41
CA TYR A 80 6.09 27.80 -7.84
C TYR A 80 5.78 27.28 -6.42
N PRO A 81 5.30 28.13 -5.52
CA PRO A 81 4.55 27.62 -4.38
C PRO A 81 3.41 26.74 -4.90
N ILE A 82 3.25 25.55 -4.33
CA ILE A 82 2.19 24.59 -4.73
C ILE A 82 0.81 25.24 -4.71
N SER A 83 0.58 26.19 -3.80
CA SER A 83 -0.64 27.00 -3.70
C SER A 83 -0.93 27.91 -4.92
N GLN A 84 0.03 28.08 -5.82
CA GLN A 84 -0.16 28.84 -7.08
C GLN A 84 -0.35 27.93 -8.30
N ALA A 85 -0.36 26.61 -8.11
CA ALA A 85 -0.70 25.69 -9.19
C ALA A 85 -2.13 25.96 -9.67
N ALA A 86 -2.35 25.88 -10.98
CA ALA A 86 -3.65 26.20 -11.58
C ALA A 86 -4.82 25.34 -11.04
N ASN A 87 -4.50 24.12 -10.58
CA ASN A 87 -5.46 23.18 -9.98
C ASN A 87 -5.44 23.19 -8.43
N ALA A 88 -4.71 24.08 -7.77
CA ALA A 88 -4.80 24.30 -6.33
C ALA A 88 -6.04 25.12 -5.99
N THR A 89 -7.22 24.53 -6.13
CA THR A 89 -8.51 25.23 -6.01
C THR A 89 -9.32 24.83 -4.78
N GLY A 90 -8.94 23.74 -4.10
CA GLY A 90 -9.73 23.16 -3.02
C GLY A 90 -11.07 22.55 -3.47
N LYS A 91 -11.42 22.65 -4.74
CA LYS A 91 -12.67 22.10 -5.30
C LYS A 91 -12.52 20.60 -5.62
N ASP A 92 -13.59 19.98 -6.08
CA ASP A 92 -13.59 18.55 -6.45
C ASP A 92 -12.63 18.20 -7.59
N ASP A 93 -12.31 19.15 -8.46
CA ASP A 93 -11.30 19.08 -9.51
C ASP A 93 -9.92 19.58 -9.06
N GLY A 94 -9.78 19.86 -7.75
CA GLY A 94 -8.54 20.31 -7.13
C GLY A 94 -7.42 19.31 -7.25
N LEU A 95 -6.20 19.71 -6.81
CA LEU A 95 -5.02 18.87 -6.91
C LEU A 95 -5.08 17.65 -5.98
N GLY A 96 -4.43 16.59 -6.42
CA GLY A 96 -4.14 15.38 -5.66
C GLY A 96 -2.69 14.95 -5.87
N PHE A 97 -2.36 13.73 -5.48
CA PHE A 97 -1.03 13.14 -5.67
C PHE A 97 -0.86 12.42 -7.01
N GLY A 98 -1.93 12.26 -7.79
CA GLY A 98 -1.91 11.56 -9.07
C GLY A 98 -1.79 10.04 -8.96
N TRP A 99 -2.11 9.46 -7.81
CA TRP A 99 -1.95 8.03 -7.62
C TRP A 99 -3.00 7.24 -8.39
N GLU A 100 -2.50 6.20 -9.09
CA GLU A 100 -3.33 5.20 -9.76
C GLU A 100 -3.75 4.11 -8.78
N ASN A 101 -4.83 3.40 -9.11
CA ASN A 101 -5.25 2.21 -8.36
C ASN A 101 -4.14 1.16 -8.34
N GLN A 102 -3.96 0.48 -7.21
CA GLN A 102 -2.85 -0.44 -7.02
C GLN A 102 -3.32 -1.87 -6.80
N THR A 103 -2.73 -2.81 -7.56
CA THR A 103 -2.82 -4.24 -7.29
C THR A 103 -1.53 -4.72 -6.64
N VAL A 104 -1.66 -5.46 -5.53
CA VAL A 104 -0.54 -6.03 -4.79
C VAL A 104 -0.69 -7.55 -4.74
N PHE A 105 0.36 -8.25 -5.15
CA PHE A 105 0.49 -9.70 -5.07
C PHE A 105 1.37 -10.06 -3.87
N LYS A 106 0.94 -11.05 -3.08
CA LYS A 106 1.69 -11.53 -1.92
C LYS A 106 1.81 -13.05 -1.99
N PHE A 107 3.00 -13.53 -1.70
CA PHE A 107 3.32 -14.94 -1.55
C PHE A 107 3.95 -15.19 -0.20
N GLY A 108 3.54 -16.24 0.48
CA GLY A 108 4.07 -16.61 1.78
C GLY A 108 4.26 -18.10 1.94
N LEU A 109 5.26 -18.45 2.75
CA LEU A 109 5.52 -19.81 3.23
C LEU A 109 5.61 -19.80 4.74
N ALA A 110 5.03 -20.82 5.38
CA ALA A 110 5.18 -21.10 6.79
C ALA A 110 5.60 -22.55 6.96
N TYR A 111 6.68 -22.79 7.71
CA TYR A 111 7.24 -24.10 7.97
C TYR A 111 7.29 -24.38 9.48
N ASP A 112 6.51 -25.38 9.91
CA ASP A 112 6.55 -25.90 11.28
C ASP A 112 7.80 -26.76 11.46
N MET A 113 8.91 -26.11 11.83
CA MET A 113 10.20 -26.78 12.04
C MET A 113 10.11 -27.77 13.20
N SER A 114 9.37 -27.41 14.26
CA SER A 114 9.06 -28.25 15.42
C SER A 114 7.76 -27.76 16.08
N ASP A 115 7.29 -28.45 17.13
CA ASP A 115 6.13 -28.03 17.91
C ASP A 115 6.31 -26.63 18.55
N LYS A 116 7.55 -26.19 18.70
CA LYS A 116 7.92 -24.92 19.32
C LYS A 116 8.36 -23.85 18.33
N VAL A 117 8.78 -24.20 17.12
CA VAL A 117 9.41 -23.27 16.18
C VAL A 117 8.67 -23.26 14.85
N VAL A 118 8.21 -22.08 14.44
CA VAL A 118 7.66 -21.84 13.11
C VAL A 118 8.52 -20.81 12.39
N LEU A 119 8.98 -21.15 11.19
CA LEU A 119 9.69 -20.23 10.30
C LEU A 119 8.74 -19.71 9.23
N ARG A 120 8.86 -18.43 8.86
CA ARG A 120 8.05 -17.82 7.82
C ARG A 120 8.92 -17.02 6.86
N THR A 121 8.54 -17.03 5.60
CA THR A 121 9.12 -16.14 4.60
C THR A 121 8.03 -15.69 3.65
N GLY A 122 8.22 -14.53 3.03
CA GLY A 122 7.24 -14.00 2.09
C GLY A 122 7.84 -12.99 1.12
N TRP A 123 7.13 -12.81 0.03
CA TRP A 123 7.41 -11.82 -0.97
C TRP A 123 6.13 -11.02 -1.26
N ASN A 124 6.28 -9.71 -1.38
CA ASN A 124 5.20 -8.80 -1.73
C ASN A 124 5.65 -7.97 -2.94
N TYR A 125 4.79 -7.90 -3.96
CA TYR A 125 5.00 -7.06 -5.13
C TYR A 125 3.75 -6.22 -5.41
N GLY A 126 3.96 -4.91 -5.55
CA GLY A 126 2.96 -3.97 -6.06
C GLY A 126 3.64 -2.89 -6.87
N LYS A 127 3.16 -2.65 -8.11
CA LYS A 127 3.63 -1.51 -8.90
C LYS A 127 3.38 -0.23 -8.10
N SER A 128 4.33 0.71 -8.14
CA SER A 128 4.13 2.05 -7.54
C SER A 128 2.83 2.67 -8.07
N PRO A 129 1.98 3.23 -7.22
CA PRO A 129 0.78 3.94 -7.67
C PRO A 129 1.10 5.31 -8.29
N ILE A 130 2.35 5.78 -8.17
CA ILE A 130 2.79 7.07 -8.69
C ILE A 130 3.07 6.92 -10.19
N PRO A 131 2.42 7.71 -11.06
CA PRO A 131 2.75 7.76 -12.49
C PRO A 131 4.19 8.19 -12.74
N SER A 132 4.76 7.77 -13.88
CA SER A 132 6.15 8.08 -14.25
C SER A 132 6.30 9.43 -14.97
N ASP A 133 5.31 10.33 -14.89
CA ASP A 133 5.45 11.68 -15.42
C ASP A 133 6.23 12.61 -14.46
N ASN A 134 6.94 13.56 -14.99
CA ASN A 134 7.83 14.44 -14.23
C ASN A 134 7.08 15.30 -13.19
N GLY A 135 5.82 15.64 -13.42
CA GLY A 135 5.02 16.46 -12.49
C GLY A 135 4.62 15.64 -11.26
N ALA A 136 4.12 14.42 -11.48
CA ALA A 136 3.75 13.52 -10.40
C ALA A 136 4.95 13.14 -9.53
N LEU A 137 6.10 12.80 -10.13
CA LEU A 137 7.31 12.42 -9.40
C LEU A 137 7.80 13.52 -8.46
N LEU A 138 7.86 14.77 -8.93
CA LEU A 138 8.34 15.88 -8.13
C LEU A 138 7.44 16.15 -6.92
N PHE A 139 6.13 16.13 -7.10
CA PHE A 139 5.18 16.36 -6.01
C PHE A 139 5.17 15.20 -5.01
N ASN A 140 5.32 13.97 -5.48
CA ASN A 140 5.33 12.76 -4.65
C ASN A 140 6.61 12.57 -3.80
N ILE A 141 7.58 13.48 -3.85
CA ILE A 141 8.64 13.57 -2.85
C ILE A 141 8.04 13.76 -1.44
N LEU A 142 6.87 14.40 -1.34
CA LEU A 142 6.14 14.60 -0.07
C LEU A 142 5.47 13.31 0.44
N ALA A 143 5.14 12.38 -0.45
CA ALA A 143 4.47 11.10 -0.13
C ALA A 143 5.06 9.96 -0.98
N PRO A 144 6.33 9.54 -0.73
CA PRO A 144 7.00 8.58 -1.58
C PRO A 144 6.44 7.17 -1.40
N ALA A 145 5.76 6.64 -2.42
CA ALA A 145 5.26 5.26 -2.49
C ALA A 145 5.94 4.49 -3.63
N THR A 146 7.27 4.57 -3.70
CA THR A 146 8.05 4.05 -4.83
C THR A 146 8.47 2.60 -4.67
N THR A 147 8.58 2.09 -3.44
CA THR A 147 9.02 0.71 -3.19
C THR A 147 7.99 -0.30 -3.69
N GLN A 148 8.41 -1.17 -4.60
CA GLN A 148 7.53 -2.15 -5.24
C GLN A 148 7.70 -3.57 -4.69
N ASN A 149 8.89 -3.93 -4.25
CA ASN A 149 9.22 -5.28 -3.82
C ASN A 149 9.66 -5.31 -2.37
N HIS A 150 9.10 -6.25 -1.61
CA HIS A 150 9.46 -6.49 -0.23
C HIS A 150 9.69 -7.98 -0.02
N PHE A 151 10.78 -8.31 0.64
CA PHE A 151 11.06 -9.64 1.13
C PHE A 151 10.92 -9.66 2.66
N THR A 152 10.25 -10.66 3.19
CA THR A 152 10.07 -10.83 4.63
C THR A 152 10.57 -12.19 5.08
N MET A 153 11.14 -12.24 6.28
CA MET A 153 11.44 -13.47 6.99
C MET A 153 11.08 -13.32 8.45
N GLY A 154 10.70 -14.41 9.10
CA GLY A 154 10.34 -14.39 10.50
C GLY A 154 10.42 -15.76 11.16
N ALA A 155 10.46 -15.72 12.47
CA ALA A 155 10.43 -16.92 13.30
C ALA A 155 9.53 -16.69 14.51
N THR A 156 8.76 -17.71 14.88
CA THR A 156 7.99 -17.75 16.12
C THR A 156 8.54 -18.87 16.99
N TYR A 157 8.78 -18.58 18.27
CA TYR A 157 9.16 -19.53 19.28
C TYR A 157 8.10 -19.60 20.38
N ARG A 158 7.50 -20.78 20.56
CA ARG A 158 6.52 -21.07 21.60
C ARG A 158 7.21 -21.55 22.85
N THR A 159 7.26 -20.69 23.87
CA THR A 159 7.89 -21.03 25.16
C THR A 159 7.02 -22.02 25.94
N ASN A 160 5.71 -21.81 25.94
CA ASN A 160 4.69 -22.64 26.59
C ASN A 160 3.34 -22.46 25.83
N PRO A 161 2.24 -23.20 26.22
CA PRO A 161 0.96 -23.12 25.52
C PRO A 161 0.30 -21.73 25.47
N THR A 162 0.70 -20.80 26.34
CA THR A 162 0.12 -19.46 26.44
C THR A 162 1.06 -18.33 26.06
N THR A 163 2.33 -18.64 25.75
CA THR A 163 3.35 -17.60 25.47
C THR A 163 4.16 -17.95 24.25
N GLU A 164 4.18 -17.04 23.31
CA GLU A 164 5.03 -17.13 22.12
C GLU A 164 5.76 -15.81 21.86
N TRP A 165 6.92 -15.91 21.24
CA TRP A 165 7.76 -14.80 20.78
C TRP A 165 7.87 -14.85 19.28
N SER A 166 7.52 -13.76 18.61
CA SER A 166 7.63 -13.64 17.15
C SER A 166 8.61 -12.54 16.80
N PHE A 167 9.53 -12.85 15.89
CA PHE A 167 10.49 -11.92 15.31
C PHE A 167 10.26 -11.86 13.81
N MET A 168 10.35 -10.66 13.25
CA MET A 168 10.20 -10.44 11.82
C MET A 168 11.27 -9.46 11.35
N TYR A 169 11.80 -9.72 10.16
CA TYR A 169 12.63 -8.80 9.40
C TYR A 169 12.02 -8.59 8.02
N MET A 170 11.99 -7.35 7.55
CA MET A 170 11.52 -6.99 6.22
C MET A 170 12.62 -6.19 5.51
N TYR A 171 12.90 -6.57 4.27
CA TYR A 171 13.77 -5.84 3.37
C TYR A 171 12.97 -5.30 2.20
N ALA A 172 12.99 -3.98 2.03
CA ALA A 172 12.37 -3.26 0.93
C ALA A 172 13.45 -2.95 -0.12
N PHE A 173 13.24 -3.45 -1.34
CA PHE A 173 14.20 -3.23 -2.43
C PHE A 173 14.06 -1.81 -2.96
N GLY A 174 15.18 -1.13 -3.13
CA GLY A 174 15.22 0.19 -3.76
C GLY A 174 14.66 0.12 -5.18
N TYR A 175 13.84 1.10 -5.54
CA TYR A 175 13.30 1.25 -6.89
C TYR A 175 13.52 2.69 -7.34
N TYR A 176 14.06 2.87 -8.55
CA TYR A 176 14.25 4.17 -9.17
C TYR A 176 13.16 4.36 -10.22
N GLN A 177 12.35 5.38 -10.02
CA GLN A 177 11.34 5.80 -10.97
C GLN A 177 11.85 7.06 -11.68
N SER A 178 11.96 6.99 -13.00
CA SER A 178 12.42 8.08 -13.88
C SER A 178 11.31 8.49 -14.84
#